data_4a5a99e01daa55d36972e070a6d9f384
#
_entry.id   4a5a99e01daa55d36972e070a6d9f384
#
_cell.length_a   1.000
_cell.length_b   1.000
_cell.length_c   1.000
_cell.angle_alpha   90.00
_cell.angle_beta   90.00
_cell.angle_gamma   90.00
#
_symmetry.space_group_name_H-M   'P 1'
#
loop_
_entity.id
_entity.type
_entity.pdbx_description
1 polymer ?
#
loop_
_entity_poly.entity_id
_entity_poly.type
_entity_poly.pdbx_seq_one_letter_code
_entity_poly.pdbx_strand_id
1 'polypeptide(L)'
;MAEPGYLKYGEQEVRHLSTVCPELGKVIDRLGFLQRPIEPDLFTALASSIVSQQITGKVAQTIWGRLVMAAEAKMSGSNLNNSVGAISPETFSLLTIDELRACGLSQRKAEYISGISFAAVDGTLDFEALKNLSDTDFIKELVKLRGVGEWTAEMMLIFSLERPDILSWGDFAIKKGITKLFGLETLTREKFEEIRSNFSPYNTVASLYLWEL
;
A
#
# COMPACT_ATOMS: atom_id res chain seq x y z
N MET A 1 20.28 -4.35 4.18
CA MET A 1 18.83 -4.04 4.14
C MET A 1 18.33 -4.20 5.58
N ALA A 2 17.60 -3.23 6.11
CA ALA A 2 16.94 -3.41 7.41
C ALA A 2 15.92 -4.56 7.29
N GLU A 3 15.71 -5.30 8.39
CA GLU A 3 14.63 -6.30 8.42
C GLU A 3 13.28 -5.59 8.18
N PRO A 4 12.40 -6.16 7.33
CA PRO A 4 11.11 -5.56 7.10
C PRO A 4 10.33 -5.46 8.42
N GLY A 5 9.81 -4.29 8.74
CA GLY A 5 8.85 -4.14 9.82
C GLY A 5 7.56 -4.90 9.49
N TYR A 6 6.80 -5.24 10.53
CA TYR A 6 5.49 -5.87 10.38
C TYR A 6 4.42 -4.97 10.97
N LEU A 7 3.21 -5.00 10.39
CA LEU A 7 2.05 -4.30 10.91
C LEU A 7 1.82 -4.69 12.38
N LYS A 8 1.73 -3.66 13.23
CA LYS A 8 1.61 -3.85 14.68
C LYS A 8 0.15 -3.93 15.09
N TYR A 9 -0.23 -5.04 15.69
CA TYR A 9 -1.49 -5.23 16.38
C TYR A 9 -1.33 -6.31 17.46
N GLY A 10 -2.29 -6.44 18.36
CA GLY A 10 -2.16 -7.35 19.48
C GLY A 10 -3.48 -7.95 19.94
N GLU A 11 -3.50 -8.42 21.18
CA GLU A 11 -4.68 -9.06 21.80
C GLU A 11 -5.89 -8.13 21.91
N GLN A 12 -5.67 -6.82 22.03
CA GLN A 12 -6.76 -5.86 22.17
C GLN A 12 -7.62 -5.82 20.91
N GLU A 13 -7.00 -5.69 19.75
CA GLU A 13 -7.66 -5.67 18.44
C GLU A 13 -8.38 -6.98 18.16
N VAL A 14 -7.68 -8.09 18.38
CA VAL A 14 -8.21 -9.44 18.20
C VAL A 14 -9.42 -9.70 19.11
N ARG A 15 -9.33 -9.33 20.38
CA ARG A 15 -10.44 -9.50 21.35
C ARG A 15 -11.65 -8.67 20.97
N HIS A 16 -11.44 -7.41 20.56
CA HIS A 16 -12.52 -6.54 20.10
C HIS A 16 -13.24 -7.18 18.91
N LEU A 17 -12.51 -7.54 17.86
CA LEU A 17 -13.08 -8.13 16.64
C LEU A 17 -13.81 -9.45 16.92
N SER A 18 -13.26 -10.31 17.77
CA SER A 18 -13.91 -11.56 18.17
C SER A 18 -15.20 -11.34 18.99
N THR A 19 -15.25 -10.24 19.75
CA THR A 19 -16.43 -9.89 20.55
C THR A 19 -17.55 -9.33 19.69
N VAL A 20 -17.24 -8.42 18.77
CA VAL A 20 -18.26 -7.77 17.91
C VAL A 20 -18.69 -8.65 16.74
N CYS A 21 -17.88 -9.64 16.36
CA CYS A 21 -18.16 -10.59 15.28
C CYS A 21 -17.62 -11.98 15.63
N PRO A 22 -18.43 -12.85 16.27
CA PRO A 22 -18.00 -14.21 16.62
C PRO A 22 -17.59 -15.07 15.41
N GLU A 23 -18.15 -14.80 14.23
CA GLU A 23 -17.76 -15.46 12.98
C GLU A 23 -16.30 -15.13 12.61
N LEU A 24 -15.90 -13.87 12.69
CA LEU A 24 -14.54 -13.42 12.48
C LEU A 24 -13.62 -13.95 13.58
N GLY A 25 -14.11 -14.00 14.83
CA GLY A 25 -13.38 -14.61 15.96
C GLY A 25 -12.94 -16.05 15.67
N LYS A 26 -13.83 -16.88 15.11
CA LYS A 26 -13.48 -18.25 14.69
C LYS A 26 -12.39 -18.31 13.61
N VAL A 27 -12.37 -17.33 12.72
CA VAL A 27 -11.31 -17.21 11.69
C VAL A 27 -9.98 -16.83 12.35
N ILE A 28 -10.01 -15.87 13.25
CA ILE A 28 -8.85 -15.43 14.03
C ILE A 28 -8.25 -16.59 14.84
N ASP A 29 -9.09 -17.31 15.58
CA ASP A 29 -8.65 -18.48 16.37
C ASP A 29 -7.99 -19.56 15.52
N ARG A 30 -8.52 -19.78 14.31
CA ARG A 30 -7.98 -20.77 13.37
C ARG A 30 -6.65 -20.35 12.75
N LEU A 31 -6.48 -19.08 12.41
CA LEU A 31 -5.30 -18.58 11.69
C LEU A 31 -4.20 -18.07 12.60
N GLY A 32 -4.54 -17.73 13.86
CA GLY A 32 -3.61 -17.08 14.77
C GLY A 32 -3.22 -15.68 14.32
N PHE A 33 -2.11 -15.18 14.85
CA PHE A 33 -1.58 -13.87 14.46
C PHE A 33 -0.98 -13.89 13.05
N LEU A 34 -1.45 -12.98 12.20
CA LEU A 34 -0.98 -12.82 10.83
C LEU A 34 0.10 -11.74 10.77
N GLN A 35 1.27 -12.09 10.26
CA GLN A 35 2.33 -11.12 10.01
C GLN A 35 2.24 -10.58 8.59
N ARG A 36 2.18 -9.26 8.45
CA ARG A 36 2.19 -8.56 7.15
C ARG A 36 3.31 -7.54 7.14
N PRO A 37 4.25 -7.64 6.19
CA PRO A 37 5.33 -6.66 6.08
C PRO A 37 4.77 -5.28 5.78
N ILE A 38 5.44 -4.27 6.32
CA ILE A 38 5.14 -2.85 6.04
C ILE A 38 6.28 -2.22 5.25
N GLU A 39 5.95 -1.17 4.50
CA GLU A 39 6.91 -0.29 3.82
C GLU A 39 6.67 1.15 4.30
N PRO A 40 7.41 1.62 5.30
CA PRO A 40 7.17 2.93 5.90
C PRO A 40 7.58 4.12 5.02
N ASP A 41 8.43 3.88 4.02
CA ASP A 41 8.78 4.91 3.05
C ASP A 41 7.69 5.04 1.99
N LEU A 42 7.00 6.20 1.99
CA LEU A 42 5.85 6.43 1.12
C LEU A 42 6.20 6.46 -0.36
N PHE A 43 7.40 6.94 -0.73
CA PHE A 43 7.82 6.92 -2.13
C PHE A 43 8.05 5.49 -2.61
N THR A 44 8.76 4.68 -1.82
CA THR A 44 9.01 3.26 -2.10
C THR A 44 7.70 2.49 -2.21
N ALA A 45 6.79 2.67 -1.25
CA ALA A 45 5.48 2.04 -1.25
C ALA A 45 4.66 2.39 -2.49
N LEU A 46 4.62 3.67 -2.86
CA LEU A 46 3.86 4.15 -4.02
C LEU A 46 4.46 3.66 -5.34
N ALA A 47 5.78 3.79 -5.50
CA ALA A 47 6.47 3.35 -6.71
C ALA A 47 6.35 1.82 -6.90
N SER A 48 6.55 1.03 -5.84
CA SER A 48 6.41 -0.44 -5.90
C SER A 48 4.97 -0.87 -6.16
N SER A 49 3.98 -0.15 -5.62
CA SER A 49 2.57 -0.38 -5.92
C SER A 49 2.27 -0.19 -7.41
N ILE A 50 2.75 0.91 -8.02
CA ILE A 50 2.59 1.16 -9.46
C ILE A 50 3.27 0.06 -10.29
N VAL A 51 4.48 -0.36 -9.91
CA VAL A 51 5.17 -1.47 -10.58
C VAL A 51 4.31 -2.74 -10.57
N SER A 52 3.68 -3.04 -9.44
CA SER A 52 2.94 -4.29 -9.22
C SER A 52 1.57 -4.35 -9.91
N GLN A 53 1.01 -3.21 -10.34
CA GLN A 53 -0.32 -3.17 -10.99
C GLN A 53 -0.41 -4.13 -12.18
N GLN A 54 -1.46 -4.97 -12.21
CA GLN A 54 -1.80 -5.86 -13.35
C GLN A 54 -0.70 -6.86 -13.75
N ILE A 55 0.23 -7.19 -12.86
CA ILE A 55 1.25 -8.22 -13.08
C ILE A 55 1.37 -9.13 -11.85
N THR A 56 2.01 -10.30 -12.02
CA THR A 56 2.25 -11.22 -10.91
C THR A 56 3.36 -10.70 -9.99
N GLY A 57 3.32 -11.06 -8.71
CA GLY A 57 4.32 -10.63 -7.73
C GLY A 57 5.77 -10.97 -8.14
N LYS A 58 6.00 -12.15 -8.75
CA LYS A 58 7.34 -12.54 -9.24
C LYS A 58 7.86 -11.61 -10.34
N VAL A 59 7.00 -11.22 -11.27
CA VAL A 59 7.37 -10.27 -12.34
C VAL A 59 7.61 -8.88 -11.74
N ALA A 60 6.76 -8.43 -10.81
CA ALA A 60 6.94 -7.16 -10.12
C ALA A 60 8.28 -7.09 -9.38
N GLN A 61 8.65 -8.13 -8.63
CA GLN A 61 9.94 -8.22 -7.95
C GLN A 61 11.14 -8.13 -8.91
N THR A 62 11.03 -8.80 -10.07
CA THR A 62 12.09 -8.74 -11.09
C THR A 62 12.26 -7.33 -11.66
N ILE A 63 11.15 -6.65 -11.97
CA ILE A 63 11.18 -5.26 -12.48
C ILE A 63 11.71 -4.32 -11.40
N TRP A 64 11.23 -4.47 -10.17
CA TRP A 64 11.69 -3.67 -9.04
C TRP A 64 13.20 -3.80 -8.82
N GLY A 65 13.75 -5.01 -8.82
CA GLY A 65 15.18 -5.23 -8.70
C GLY A 65 16.00 -4.53 -9.80
N ARG A 66 15.50 -4.53 -11.05
CA ARG A 66 16.16 -3.81 -12.16
C ARG A 66 16.09 -2.30 -11.98
N LEU A 67 15.00 -1.76 -11.47
CA LEU A 67 14.84 -0.33 -11.17
C LEU A 67 15.83 0.10 -10.08
N VAL A 68 15.97 -0.68 -9.02
CA VAL A 68 16.94 -0.41 -7.95
C VAL A 68 18.36 -0.39 -8.52
N MET A 69 18.75 -1.38 -9.32
CA MET A 69 20.08 -1.42 -9.95
C MET A 69 20.33 -0.23 -10.88
N ALA A 70 19.34 0.17 -11.67
CA ALA A 70 19.45 1.34 -12.55
C ALA A 70 19.59 2.63 -11.74
N ALA A 71 18.85 2.77 -10.65
CA ALA A 71 18.91 3.90 -9.73
C ALA A 71 20.30 3.98 -9.04
N GLU A 72 20.83 2.86 -8.55
CA GLU A 72 22.18 2.77 -7.97
C GLU A 72 23.27 3.19 -8.97
N ALA A 73 23.16 2.74 -10.23
CA ALA A 73 24.11 3.13 -11.28
C ALA A 73 24.08 4.64 -11.56
N LYS A 74 22.90 5.26 -11.57
CA LYS A 74 22.74 6.72 -11.73
C LYS A 74 23.29 7.48 -10.53
N MET A 75 23.03 7.02 -9.32
CA MET A 75 23.53 7.63 -8.10
C MET A 75 25.06 7.67 -8.08
N SER A 76 25.72 6.58 -8.47
CA SER A 76 27.19 6.47 -8.52
C SER A 76 27.85 7.44 -9.51
N GLY A 77 27.11 7.87 -10.55
CA GLY A 77 27.56 8.85 -11.54
C GLY A 77 27.10 10.29 -11.31
N SER A 78 26.37 10.54 -10.21
CA SER A 78 25.77 11.83 -9.91
C SER A 78 26.47 12.55 -8.75
N ASN A 79 26.18 13.84 -8.58
CA ASN A 79 26.63 14.64 -7.43
C ASN A 79 25.70 14.49 -6.21
N LEU A 80 24.82 13.50 -6.18
CA LEU A 80 23.96 13.25 -5.02
C LEU A 80 24.82 12.82 -3.82
N ASN A 81 24.53 13.39 -2.66
CA ASN A 81 25.22 13.04 -1.43
C ASN A 81 24.98 11.55 -1.08
N ASN A 82 25.98 10.89 -0.51
CA ASN A 82 25.91 9.49 -0.07
C ASN A 82 24.80 9.21 0.98
N SER A 83 24.11 10.25 1.48
CA SER A 83 22.96 10.12 2.36
C SER A 83 21.64 9.85 1.63
N VAL A 84 21.58 10.03 0.30
CA VAL A 84 20.40 9.72 -0.53
C VAL A 84 20.41 8.24 -0.84
N GLY A 85 19.32 7.55 -0.51
CA GLY A 85 19.17 6.11 -0.80
C GLY A 85 18.98 5.84 -2.30
N ALA A 86 19.30 4.62 -2.74
CA ALA A 86 19.06 4.18 -4.11
C ALA A 86 17.57 4.28 -4.51
N ILE A 87 16.67 4.11 -3.57
CA ILE A 87 15.24 4.26 -3.76
C ILE A 87 14.82 5.58 -3.10
N SER A 88 14.81 6.63 -3.89
CA SER A 88 14.34 7.95 -3.47
C SER A 88 13.79 8.72 -4.67
N PRO A 89 12.95 9.76 -4.45
CA PRO A 89 12.49 10.62 -5.54
C PRO A 89 13.64 11.21 -6.35
N GLU A 90 14.71 11.68 -5.68
CA GLU A 90 15.86 12.31 -6.31
C GLU A 90 16.57 11.32 -7.25
N THR A 91 16.80 10.09 -6.79
CA THR A 91 17.50 9.08 -7.60
C THR A 91 16.64 8.62 -8.77
N PHE A 92 15.32 8.42 -8.55
CA PHE A 92 14.41 8.02 -9.62
C PHE A 92 14.15 9.15 -10.63
N SER A 93 14.25 10.42 -10.24
CA SER A 93 14.15 11.56 -11.16
C SER A 93 15.32 11.64 -12.16
N LEU A 94 16.46 10.98 -11.88
CA LEU A 94 17.59 10.88 -12.81
C LEU A 94 17.36 9.85 -13.92
N LEU A 95 16.38 8.96 -13.75
CA LEU A 95 16.07 7.93 -14.75
C LEU A 95 15.16 8.51 -15.84
N THR A 96 15.58 8.37 -17.08
CA THR A 96 14.73 8.72 -18.23
C THR A 96 13.58 7.72 -18.39
N ILE A 97 12.54 8.12 -19.10
CA ILE A 97 11.40 7.23 -19.42
C ILE A 97 11.89 5.96 -20.12
N ASP A 98 12.84 6.06 -21.04
CA ASP A 98 13.38 4.90 -21.78
C ASP A 98 14.16 3.96 -20.86
N GLU A 99 14.93 4.48 -19.90
CA GLU A 99 15.60 3.65 -18.88
C GLU A 99 14.63 2.94 -17.96
N LEU A 100 13.57 3.64 -17.51
CA LEU A 100 12.49 3.03 -16.73
C LEU A 100 11.78 1.91 -17.50
N ARG A 101 11.55 2.11 -18.80
CA ARG A 101 10.96 1.09 -19.68
C ARG A 101 11.91 -0.08 -19.94
N ALA A 102 13.20 0.17 -20.07
CA ALA A 102 14.22 -0.87 -20.22
C ALA A 102 14.26 -1.81 -19.01
N CYS A 103 13.87 -1.34 -17.82
CA CYS A 103 13.69 -2.17 -16.63
C CYS A 103 12.47 -3.11 -16.72
N GLY A 104 11.54 -2.87 -17.67
CA GLY A 104 10.35 -3.68 -17.90
C GLY A 104 9.03 -2.99 -17.58
N LEU A 105 9.02 -1.68 -17.35
CA LEU A 105 7.80 -0.91 -17.16
C LEU A 105 7.08 -0.64 -18.49
N SER A 106 5.76 -0.61 -18.44
CA SER A 106 4.97 -0.03 -19.54
C SER A 106 5.21 1.49 -19.62
N GLN A 107 4.96 2.08 -20.78
CA GLN A 107 5.06 3.54 -20.99
C GLN A 107 4.31 4.31 -19.87
N ARG A 108 3.06 3.94 -19.60
CA ARG A 108 2.23 4.61 -18.58
C ARG A 108 2.85 4.53 -17.17
N LYS A 109 3.33 3.34 -16.76
CA LYS A 109 3.95 3.18 -15.44
C LYS A 109 5.24 3.97 -15.31
N ALA A 110 6.06 4.02 -16.37
CA ALA A 110 7.27 4.83 -16.41
C ALA A 110 6.94 6.32 -16.26
N GLU A 111 5.93 6.81 -16.98
CA GLU A 111 5.45 8.20 -16.85
C GLU A 111 4.91 8.50 -15.44
N TYR A 112 4.17 7.57 -14.82
CA TYR A 112 3.64 7.76 -13.47
C TYR A 112 4.76 7.87 -12.44
N ILE A 113 5.70 6.94 -12.45
CA ILE A 113 6.83 6.94 -11.51
C ILE A 113 7.70 8.18 -11.72
N SER A 114 8.02 8.53 -12.96
CA SER A 114 8.77 9.74 -13.29
C SER A 114 8.06 11.00 -12.79
N GLY A 115 6.75 11.14 -13.06
CA GLY A 115 5.95 12.28 -12.62
C GLY A 115 5.91 12.43 -11.09
N ILE A 116 5.74 11.31 -10.37
CA ILE A 116 5.76 11.30 -8.89
C ILE A 116 7.13 11.70 -8.36
N SER A 117 8.22 11.19 -8.97
CA SER A 117 9.57 11.52 -8.56
C SER A 117 9.86 13.02 -8.75
N PHE A 118 9.48 13.59 -9.89
CA PHE A 118 9.66 15.02 -10.13
C PHE A 118 8.80 15.87 -9.20
N ALA A 119 7.54 15.51 -8.95
CA ALA A 119 6.66 16.24 -8.04
C ALA A 119 7.19 16.24 -6.60
N ALA A 120 7.86 15.17 -6.19
CA ALA A 120 8.49 15.11 -4.87
C ALA A 120 9.78 15.96 -4.82
N VAL A 121 10.59 15.96 -5.88
CA VAL A 121 11.83 16.74 -5.95
C VAL A 121 11.56 18.24 -6.03
N ASP A 122 10.54 18.68 -6.76
CA ASP A 122 10.18 20.09 -6.89
C ASP A 122 9.32 20.63 -5.72
N GLY A 123 8.94 19.75 -4.78
CA GLY A 123 8.17 20.10 -3.58
C GLY A 123 6.66 20.21 -3.79
N THR A 124 6.14 19.89 -4.99
CA THR A 124 4.68 19.85 -5.25
C THR A 124 4.00 18.68 -4.52
N LEU A 125 4.77 17.61 -4.27
CA LEU A 125 4.36 16.46 -3.48
C LEU A 125 5.28 16.33 -2.26
N ASP A 126 4.75 16.62 -1.08
CA ASP A 126 5.47 16.48 0.19
C ASP A 126 5.01 15.23 0.94
N PHE A 127 5.80 14.15 0.88
CA PHE A 127 5.50 12.89 1.56
C PHE A 127 5.46 13.03 3.10
N GLU A 128 6.24 13.95 3.69
CA GLU A 128 6.20 14.16 5.14
C GLU A 128 4.93 14.89 5.56
N ALA A 129 4.49 15.87 4.77
CA ALA A 129 3.20 16.55 5.00
C ALA A 129 2.03 15.57 4.89
N LEU A 130 2.06 14.62 3.92
CA LEU A 130 1.02 13.60 3.74
C LEU A 130 0.82 12.74 4.99
N LYS A 131 1.87 12.39 5.72
CA LYS A 131 1.78 11.56 6.93
C LYS A 131 0.92 12.17 8.03
N ASN A 132 0.78 13.49 8.04
CA ASN A 132 0.03 14.23 9.05
C ASN A 132 -1.43 14.47 8.66
N LEU A 133 -1.85 14.09 7.47
CA LEU A 133 -3.24 14.25 7.02
C LEU A 133 -4.18 13.25 7.69
N SER A 134 -5.47 13.60 7.73
CA SER A 134 -6.52 12.63 7.98
C SER A 134 -6.54 11.57 6.87
N ASP A 135 -7.06 10.36 7.17
CA ASP A 135 -7.14 9.27 6.18
C ASP A 135 -7.90 9.71 4.91
N THR A 136 -9.00 10.46 5.10
CA THR A 136 -9.79 11.00 4.00
C THR A 136 -9.00 12.00 3.15
N ASP A 137 -8.23 12.90 3.77
CA ASP A 137 -7.47 13.91 3.03
C ASP A 137 -6.22 13.30 2.41
N PHE A 138 -5.58 12.32 3.05
CA PHE A 138 -4.51 11.52 2.46
C PHE A 138 -4.97 10.86 1.15
N ILE A 139 -6.13 10.18 1.17
CA ILE A 139 -6.69 9.56 -0.03
C ILE A 139 -6.96 10.63 -1.11
N LYS A 140 -7.60 11.75 -0.76
CA LYS A 140 -7.88 12.84 -1.71
C LYS A 140 -6.62 13.41 -2.37
N GLU A 141 -5.53 13.54 -1.61
CA GLU A 141 -4.27 14.03 -2.17
C GLU A 141 -3.62 12.98 -3.10
N LEU A 142 -3.57 11.72 -2.69
CA LEU A 142 -2.93 10.68 -3.48
C LEU A 142 -3.65 10.37 -4.79
N VAL A 143 -4.98 10.41 -4.83
CA VAL A 143 -5.74 10.16 -6.06
C VAL A 143 -5.60 11.25 -7.12
N LYS A 144 -5.02 12.41 -6.79
CA LYS A 144 -4.64 13.42 -7.78
C LYS A 144 -3.45 12.97 -8.63
N LEU A 145 -2.65 12.04 -8.13
CA LEU A 145 -1.50 11.50 -8.84
C LEU A 145 -1.95 10.52 -9.92
N ARG A 146 -1.40 10.69 -11.12
CA ARG A 146 -1.73 9.82 -12.25
C ARG A 146 -1.30 8.38 -11.93
N GLY A 147 -2.21 7.44 -12.10
CA GLY A 147 -1.97 6.02 -11.84
C GLY A 147 -2.24 5.57 -10.40
N VAL A 148 -2.68 6.47 -9.54
CA VAL A 148 -3.03 6.18 -8.15
C VAL A 148 -4.54 6.23 -7.96
N GLY A 149 -5.12 5.11 -7.57
CA GLY A 149 -6.55 5.01 -7.21
C GLY A 149 -6.76 4.98 -5.70
N GLU A 150 -8.03 5.10 -5.30
CA GLU A 150 -8.44 5.05 -3.89
C GLU A 150 -7.91 3.79 -3.18
N TRP A 151 -8.05 2.62 -3.80
CA TRP A 151 -7.54 1.36 -3.25
C TRP A 151 -6.02 1.40 -2.99
N THR A 152 -5.23 2.00 -3.89
CA THR A 152 -3.77 2.15 -3.69
C THR A 152 -3.48 3.05 -2.49
N ALA A 153 -4.21 4.16 -2.35
CA ALA A 153 -4.07 5.06 -1.22
C ALA A 153 -4.47 4.39 0.10
N GLU A 154 -5.56 3.61 0.12
CA GLU A 154 -5.97 2.81 1.28
C GLU A 154 -4.92 1.77 1.68
N MET A 155 -4.28 1.09 0.71
CA MET A 155 -3.19 0.15 1.00
C MET A 155 -1.97 0.85 1.60
N MET A 156 -1.67 2.08 1.19
CA MET A 156 -0.60 2.89 1.81
C MET A 156 -0.97 3.31 3.23
N LEU A 157 -2.23 3.64 3.51
CA LEU A 157 -2.70 3.89 4.88
C LEU A 157 -2.46 2.66 5.78
N ILE A 158 -2.75 1.46 5.28
CA ILE A 158 -2.55 0.20 6.02
C ILE A 158 -1.06 -0.12 6.17
N PHE A 159 -0.33 -0.23 5.06
CA PHE A 159 0.99 -0.86 5.02
C PHE A 159 2.17 0.12 5.09
N SER A 160 1.91 1.43 5.07
CA SER A 160 2.96 2.43 5.25
C SER A 160 2.74 3.32 6.47
N LEU A 161 1.49 3.71 6.72
CA LEU A 161 1.15 4.57 7.86
C LEU A 161 0.57 3.81 9.05
N GLU A 162 0.35 2.51 8.94
CA GLU A 162 -0.21 1.64 9.98
C GLU A 162 -1.52 2.20 10.58
N ARG A 163 -2.36 2.83 9.73
CA ARG A 163 -3.65 3.37 10.17
C ARG A 163 -4.57 2.23 10.61
N PRO A 164 -5.19 2.32 11.80
CA PRO A 164 -5.87 1.17 12.40
C PRO A 164 -7.24 0.86 11.81
N ASP A 165 -7.88 1.84 11.13
CA ASP A 165 -9.32 1.76 10.85
C ASP A 165 -9.66 1.83 9.34
N ILE A 166 -8.93 1.06 8.52
CA ILE A 166 -9.10 1.01 7.07
C ILE A 166 -9.74 -0.30 6.63
N LEU A 167 -10.89 -0.20 5.96
CA LEU A 167 -11.56 -1.30 5.26
C LEU A 167 -11.97 -0.82 3.86
N SER A 168 -11.35 -1.40 2.84
CA SER A 168 -11.50 -0.92 1.46
C SER A 168 -12.74 -1.49 0.78
N TRP A 169 -13.67 -0.62 0.38
CA TRP A 169 -14.77 -1.01 -0.51
C TRP A 169 -14.29 -1.39 -1.92
N GLY A 170 -13.22 -0.75 -2.39
CA GLY A 170 -12.61 -1.02 -3.69
C GLY A 170 -11.94 -2.40 -3.79
N ASP A 171 -11.66 -3.04 -2.64
CA ASP A 171 -10.94 -4.32 -2.59
C ASP A 171 -11.88 -5.50 -2.85
N PHE A 172 -11.60 -6.22 -3.95
CA PHE A 172 -12.40 -7.39 -4.32
C PHE A 172 -12.26 -8.53 -3.29
N ALA A 173 -11.05 -8.76 -2.76
CA ALA A 173 -10.80 -9.85 -1.82
C ALA A 173 -11.47 -9.57 -0.47
N ILE A 174 -11.46 -8.32 0.01
CA ILE A 174 -12.22 -7.89 1.20
C ILE A 174 -13.72 -8.18 1.00
N LYS A 175 -14.30 -7.74 -0.12
CA LYS A 175 -15.73 -8.00 -0.39
C LYS A 175 -16.05 -9.49 -0.45
N LYS A 176 -15.20 -10.27 -1.09
CA LYS A 176 -15.32 -11.72 -1.13
C LYS A 176 -15.21 -12.33 0.28
N GLY A 177 -14.25 -11.88 1.09
CA GLY A 177 -14.09 -12.32 2.47
C GLY A 177 -15.32 -12.05 3.31
N ILE A 178 -15.89 -10.84 3.25
CA ILE A 178 -17.13 -10.47 3.93
C ILE A 178 -18.28 -11.35 3.47
N THR A 179 -18.46 -11.50 2.16
CA THR A 179 -19.53 -12.34 1.58
C THR A 179 -19.45 -13.77 2.10
N LYS A 180 -18.24 -14.32 2.14
CA LYS A 180 -18.00 -15.68 2.65
C LYS A 180 -18.21 -15.80 4.16
N LEU A 181 -17.73 -14.81 4.93
CA LEU A 181 -17.82 -14.78 6.38
C LEU A 181 -19.28 -14.80 6.88
N PHE A 182 -20.13 -14.02 6.23
CA PHE A 182 -21.54 -13.86 6.61
C PHE A 182 -22.52 -14.69 5.76
N GLY A 183 -22.05 -15.50 4.81
CA GLY A 183 -22.89 -16.33 3.94
C GLY A 183 -23.84 -15.50 3.06
N LEU A 184 -23.39 -14.31 2.60
CA LEU A 184 -24.22 -13.42 1.80
C LEU A 184 -24.22 -13.84 0.33
N GLU A 185 -25.37 -13.73 -0.34
CA GLU A 185 -25.41 -13.88 -1.81
C GLU A 185 -24.81 -12.66 -2.51
N THR A 186 -25.09 -11.47 -1.98
CA THR A 186 -24.55 -10.20 -2.49
C THR A 186 -24.21 -9.27 -1.32
N LEU A 187 -23.18 -8.43 -1.50
CA LEU A 187 -22.79 -7.42 -0.54
C LEU A 187 -23.18 -6.04 -1.06
N THR A 188 -24.16 -5.40 -0.40
CA THR A 188 -24.52 -4.02 -0.70
C THR A 188 -23.58 -3.03 0.00
N ARG A 189 -23.55 -1.78 -0.46
CA ARG A 189 -22.76 -0.73 0.18
C ARG A 189 -23.21 -0.47 1.61
N GLU A 190 -24.51 -0.46 1.86
CA GLU A 190 -25.09 -0.24 3.18
C GLU A 190 -24.66 -1.32 4.17
N LYS A 191 -24.70 -2.59 3.72
CA LYS A 191 -24.26 -3.73 4.56
C LYS A 191 -22.75 -3.69 4.83
N PHE A 192 -21.96 -3.28 3.85
CA PHE A 192 -20.52 -3.08 4.04
C PHE A 192 -20.24 -2.00 5.10
N GLU A 193 -20.93 -0.84 5.04
CA GLU A 193 -20.72 0.25 6.01
C GLU A 193 -21.21 -0.16 7.43
N GLU A 194 -22.27 -0.95 7.53
CA GLU A 194 -22.70 -1.53 8.81
C GLU A 194 -21.57 -2.40 9.42
N ILE A 195 -21.00 -3.31 8.61
CA ILE A 195 -19.91 -4.19 9.04
C ILE A 195 -18.68 -3.38 9.41
N ARG A 196 -18.29 -2.41 8.57
CA ARG A 196 -17.19 -1.50 8.82
C ARG A 196 -17.35 -0.75 10.14
N SER A 197 -18.56 -0.24 10.41
CA SER A 197 -18.86 0.43 11.66
C SER A 197 -18.71 -0.48 12.88
N ASN A 198 -19.09 -1.76 12.76
CA ASN A 198 -18.96 -2.74 13.83
C ASN A 198 -17.49 -3.12 14.10
N PHE A 199 -16.64 -3.19 13.08
CA PHE A 199 -15.22 -3.53 13.24
C PHE A 199 -14.37 -2.34 13.72
N SER A 200 -14.87 -1.10 13.55
CA SER A 200 -14.17 0.09 14.01
C SER A 200 -13.89 0.02 15.52
N PRO A 201 -12.72 0.45 16.00
CA PRO A 201 -11.66 1.16 15.26
C PRO A 201 -10.54 0.25 14.70
N TYR A 202 -10.79 -1.03 14.45
CA TYR A 202 -9.79 -2.02 14.07
C TYR A 202 -10.03 -2.65 12.69
N ASN A 203 -10.60 -1.89 11.77
CA ASN A 203 -10.88 -2.33 10.41
C ASN A 203 -9.65 -2.83 9.65
N THR A 204 -8.47 -2.26 9.91
CA THR A 204 -7.22 -2.72 9.31
C THR A 204 -6.90 -4.15 9.72
N VAL A 205 -7.04 -4.49 10.99
CA VAL A 205 -6.81 -5.86 11.47
C VAL A 205 -7.88 -6.81 10.92
N ALA A 206 -9.16 -6.38 10.86
CA ALA A 206 -10.21 -7.16 10.21
C ALA A 206 -9.89 -7.46 8.74
N SER A 207 -9.33 -6.48 8.00
CA SER A 207 -8.89 -6.65 6.61
C SER A 207 -7.89 -7.79 6.46
N LEU A 208 -6.93 -7.95 7.39
CA LEU A 208 -5.93 -9.02 7.34
C LEU A 208 -6.58 -10.41 7.31
N TYR A 209 -7.60 -10.62 8.14
CA TYR A 209 -8.29 -11.90 8.23
C TYR A 209 -9.29 -12.12 7.09
N LEU A 210 -9.92 -11.04 6.60
CA LEU A 210 -10.84 -11.11 5.47
C LEU A 210 -10.13 -11.48 4.17
N TRP A 211 -8.87 -11.07 3.97
CA TRP A 211 -8.05 -11.47 2.82
C TRP A 211 -7.73 -12.97 2.79
N GLU A 212 -7.82 -13.67 3.92
CA GLU A 212 -7.55 -15.11 4.03
C GLU A 212 -8.79 -15.98 3.75
N LEU A 213 -9.94 -15.35 3.44
CA LEU A 213 -11.20 -16.05 3.17
C LEU A 213 -11.49 -16.18 1.68
#